data_b9d56e2828bc9b7b5dabdefc32c58a6e
#
_entry.id   b9d56e2828bc9b7b5dabdefc32c58a6e
#
_cell.length_a   1.000
_cell.length_b   1.000
_cell.length_c   1.000
_cell.angle_alpha   90.00
_cell.angle_beta   90.00
_cell.angle_gamma   90.00
#
_symmetry.space_group_name_H-M   'P 1'
#
loop_
_entity.id
_entity.type
_entity.pdbx_description
1 polymer ?
#
loop_
_entity_poly.entity_id
_entity_poly.type
_entity_poly.pdbx_seq_one_letter_code
_entity_poly.pdbx_strand_id
1 'polypeptide(L)'
;MLTFGENTVWTAAEDRYETMPYRRVGNSGLKLPALSLGLWHNFGDDTPLATMRATLRRAFDLGITHFDLANNYGPPAGSAELNFGRILREDFARYRQELVISTKAGWQMWPGPYGGVGGSRKYLLDSVDQSLERMGLDRVDIFYHHRPDPDTPLEETMGALDHIVRSGRASYVGISSYSAGLTLAAQRIMRELGTPLLIHQPSYSMLNRWIEQPDERADGKNLLGALTEAGMGSISFSPLAQGMLTDKYLDGVPEDSRAAAGKSLNPDWLSENTLEQIRELNAMARDRGQTLAQMAIAWVLRPQAEGQVTTALVGASSPEQITDSARAVQNLDFTDDELRRIDELVSDADINIWGAATASKHA
;
A
#
# COMPACT_ATOMS: atom_id res chain seq x y z
N MET A 1 -35.79 -31.35 14.66
CA MET A 1 -34.39 -31.84 14.56
C MET A 1 -33.61 -30.74 13.82
N LEU A 2 -32.94 -29.86 14.55
CA LEU A 2 -32.15 -28.78 13.95
C LEU A 2 -30.81 -29.40 13.52
N THR A 3 -30.61 -29.57 12.23
CA THR A 3 -29.32 -29.95 11.66
C THR A 3 -28.41 -28.77 11.84
N PHE A 4 -27.48 -28.84 12.81
CA PHE A 4 -26.33 -27.96 12.87
C PHE A 4 -25.48 -28.27 11.63
N GLY A 5 -25.45 -27.32 10.67
CA GLY A 5 -24.52 -27.40 9.55
C GLY A 5 -23.11 -27.58 10.10
N GLU A 6 -22.37 -28.50 9.50
CA GLU A 6 -20.95 -28.71 9.81
C GLU A 6 -20.23 -27.36 9.72
N ASN A 7 -19.75 -26.88 10.85
CA ASN A 7 -18.87 -25.72 10.91
C ASN A 7 -17.51 -26.18 10.33
N THR A 8 -17.43 -26.30 9.01
CA THR A 8 -16.16 -26.61 8.34
C THR A 8 -15.21 -25.46 8.61
N VAL A 9 -14.23 -25.70 9.45
CA VAL A 9 -13.13 -24.75 9.71
C VAL A 9 -12.45 -24.48 8.38
N TRP A 10 -12.43 -23.21 7.95
CA TRP A 10 -11.75 -22.84 6.70
C TRP A 10 -10.28 -23.28 6.72
N THR A 11 -9.85 -23.86 5.62
CA THR A 11 -8.46 -24.25 5.36
C THR A 11 -8.02 -23.53 4.09
N ALA A 12 -6.84 -22.92 4.14
CA ALA A 12 -6.28 -22.24 2.99
C ALA A 12 -5.99 -23.21 1.83
N ALA A 13 -6.10 -22.71 0.60
CA ALA A 13 -5.77 -23.47 -0.60
C ALA A 13 -4.33 -24.00 -0.53
N GLU A 14 -4.13 -25.28 -0.90
CA GLU A 14 -2.81 -25.90 -0.85
C GLU A 14 -1.88 -25.36 -1.93
N ASP A 15 -2.42 -24.99 -3.08
CA ASP A 15 -1.72 -24.44 -4.26
C ASP A 15 -1.52 -22.90 -4.22
N ARG A 16 -1.83 -22.24 -3.10
CA ARG A 16 -1.83 -20.76 -2.97
C ARG A 16 -0.52 -20.08 -3.37
N TYR A 17 0.60 -20.80 -3.34
CA TYR A 17 1.92 -20.24 -3.66
C TYR A 17 2.37 -20.46 -5.10
N GLU A 18 1.59 -21.15 -5.94
CA GLU A 18 2.02 -21.59 -7.26
C GLU A 18 1.98 -20.47 -8.32
N THR A 19 1.06 -19.51 -8.18
CA THR A 19 0.82 -18.50 -9.22
C THR A 19 1.29 -17.10 -8.86
N MET A 20 1.44 -16.78 -7.57
CA MET A 20 1.86 -15.45 -7.09
C MET A 20 3.39 -15.33 -7.10
N PRO A 21 3.98 -14.38 -7.86
CA PRO A 21 5.41 -14.10 -7.79
C PRO A 21 5.79 -13.46 -6.45
N TYR A 22 6.92 -13.89 -5.87
CA TYR A 22 7.48 -13.32 -4.65
C TYR A 22 8.79 -12.61 -4.96
N ARG A 23 8.87 -11.31 -4.62
CA ARG A 23 10.00 -10.44 -4.91
C ARG A 23 10.76 -10.09 -3.64
N ARG A 24 12.10 -10.08 -3.73
CA ARG A 24 12.95 -9.67 -2.61
C ARG A 24 12.73 -8.19 -2.29
N VAL A 25 12.65 -7.85 -1.01
CA VAL A 25 12.51 -6.47 -0.53
C VAL A 25 13.90 -5.85 -0.40
N GLY A 26 14.31 -5.09 -1.40
CA GLY A 26 15.65 -4.50 -1.46
C GLY A 26 16.76 -5.55 -1.24
N ASN A 27 17.73 -5.22 -0.40
CA ASN A 27 18.85 -6.11 -0.06
C ASN A 27 18.56 -7.04 1.14
N SER A 28 17.32 -7.04 1.66
CA SER A 28 16.96 -7.88 2.81
C SER A 28 16.73 -9.35 2.43
N GLY A 29 16.58 -10.22 3.43
CA GLY A 29 16.16 -11.61 3.24
C GLY A 29 14.65 -11.77 3.02
N LEU A 30 13.84 -10.74 3.31
CA LEU A 30 12.39 -10.80 3.19
C LEU A 30 11.95 -10.79 1.72
N LYS A 31 10.90 -11.55 1.42
CA LYS A 31 10.18 -11.48 0.14
C LYS A 31 8.74 -11.06 0.40
N LEU A 32 8.17 -10.26 -0.50
CA LEU A 32 6.75 -9.94 -0.53
C LEU A 32 6.11 -10.48 -1.82
N PRO A 33 4.81 -10.83 -1.79
CA PRO A 33 4.07 -11.13 -3.00
C PRO A 33 4.05 -9.91 -3.93
N ALA A 34 3.97 -10.11 -5.23
CA ALA A 34 3.86 -9.00 -6.19
C ALA A 34 2.61 -8.12 -5.95
N LEU A 35 1.57 -8.70 -5.32
CA LEU A 35 0.41 -7.96 -4.82
C LEU A 35 0.31 -8.07 -3.30
N SER A 36 -0.02 -6.95 -2.66
CA SER A 36 -0.36 -6.84 -1.23
C SER A 36 -1.78 -6.31 -1.07
N LEU A 37 -2.48 -6.69 -0.01
CA LEU A 37 -3.84 -6.22 0.28
C LEU A 37 -3.82 -5.11 1.32
N GLY A 38 -4.32 -3.92 0.94
CA GLY A 38 -4.50 -2.78 1.82
C GLY A 38 -5.85 -2.82 2.53
N LEU A 39 -5.84 -2.68 3.84
CA LEU A 39 -7.02 -2.81 4.69
C LEU A 39 -7.54 -1.44 5.15
N TRP A 40 -7.71 -0.50 4.21
CA TRP A 40 -8.21 0.83 4.57
C TRP A 40 -9.74 0.84 4.66
N HIS A 41 -10.44 1.59 3.79
CA HIS A 41 -11.89 1.87 3.88
C HIS A 41 -12.82 0.65 3.98
N ASN A 42 -12.44 -0.49 3.41
CA ASN A 42 -13.29 -1.68 3.33
C ASN A 42 -13.14 -2.59 4.56
N PHE A 43 -12.40 -2.16 5.57
CA PHE A 43 -12.17 -2.93 6.81
C PHE A 43 -12.59 -2.20 8.09
N GLY A 44 -13.28 -1.05 7.94
CA GLY A 44 -13.94 -0.34 9.04
C GLY A 44 -15.29 -0.97 9.41
N ASP A 45 -15.92 -0.40 10.43
CA ASP A 45 -17.17 -0.94 11.01
C ASP A 45 -18.38 -0.83 10.08
N ASP A 46 -18.29 -0.02 9.02
CA ASP A 46 -19.34 0.10 7.99
C ASP A 46 -19.41 -1.12 7.04
N THR A 47 -18.40 -2.00 7.06
CA THR A 47 -18.34 -3.18 6.23
C THR A 47 -18.70 -4.44 7.03
N PRO A 48 -19.57 -5.33 6.53
CA PRO A 48 -19.88 -6.57 7.23
C PRO A 48 -18.63 -7.43 7.45
N LEU A 49 -18.44 -7.93 8.68
CA LEU A 49 -17.29 -8.76 9.04
C LEU A 49 -17.16 -10.01 8.14
N ALA A 50 -18.29 -10.57 7.69
CA ALA A 50 -18.31 -11.72 6.78
C ALA A 50 -17.66 -11.39 5.43
N THR A 51 -17.87 -10.19 4.89
CA THR A 51 -17.26 -9.71 3.64
C THR A 51 -15.75 -9.52 3.82
N MET A 52 -15.33 -8.85 4.90
CA MET A 52 -13.90 -8.68 5.23
C MET A 52 -13.20 -10.04 5.31
N ARG A 53 -13.80 -10.98 6.05
CA ARG A 53 -13.31 -12.35 6.23
C ARG A 53 -13.16 -13.09 4.91
N ALA A 54 -14.19 -13.05 4.08
CA ALA A 54 -14.18 -13.71 2.77
C ALA A 54 -13.09 -13.13 1.86
N THR A 55 -12.90 -11.80 1.88
CA THR A 55 -11.86 -11.11 1.11
C THR A 55 -10.45 -11.49 1.59
N LEU A 56 -10.20 -11.52 2.91
CA LEU A 56 -8.91 -11.94 3.47
C LEU A 56 -8.57 -13.40 3.15
N ARG A 57 -9.55 -14.31 3.33
CA ARG A 57 -9.37 -15.73 3.00
C ARG A 57 -9.05 -15.90 1.52
N ARG A 58 -9.81 -15.22 0.64
CA ARG A 58 -9.56 -15.28 -0.80
C ARG A 58 -8.21 -14.71 -1.19
N ALA A 59 -7.80 -13.58 -0.61
CA ALA A 59 -6.48 -13.03 -0.83
C ALA A 59 -5.37 -14.03 -0.49
N PHE A 60 -5.46 -14.65 0.67
CA PHE A 60 -4.49 -15.65 1.09
C PHE A 60 -4.48 -16.91 0.20
N ASP A 61 -5.67 -17.39 -0.22
CA ASP A 61 -5.81 -18.50 -1.17
C ASP A 61 -5.21 -18.19 -2.56
N LEU A 62 -5.01 -16.91 -2.88
CA LEU A 62 -4.34 -16.43 -4.09
C LEU A 62 -2.84 -16.13 -3.89
N GLY A 63 -2.28 -16.46 -2.73
CA GLY A 63 -0.86 -16.22 -2.41
C GLY A 63 -0.54 -14.79 -1.98
N ILE A 64 -1.54 -13.95 -1.72
CA ILE A 64 -1.34 -12.63 -1.14
C ILE A 64 -1.15 -12.78 0.36
N THR A 65 0.11 -12.78 0.79
CA THR A 65 0.51 -13.02 2.17
C THR A 65 0.79 -11.76 2.97
N HIS A 66 0.78 -10.58 2.32
CA HIS A 66 1.02 -9.30 2.97
C HIS A 66 -0.28 -8.51 3.12
N PHE A 67 -0.62 -8.20 4.38
CA PHE A 67 -1.77 -7.37 4.78
C PHE A 67 -1.26 -6.08 5.40
N ASP A 68 -1.68 -4.94 4.83
CA ASP A 68 -1.18 -3.62 5.17
C ASP A 68 -2.26 -2.74 5.82
N LEU A 69 -2.01 -2.33 7.05
CA LEU A 69 -2.89 -1.53 7.89
C LEU A 69 -2.28 -0.15 8.21
N ALA A 70 -2.99 0.62 9.01
CA ALA A 70 -2.50 1.78 9.74
C ALA A 70 -3.37 2.02 10.99
N ASN A 71 -2.81 2.69 12.01
CA ASN A 71 -3.49 2.96 13.26
C ASN A 71 -4.82 3.71 13.07
N ASN A 72 -4.89 4.60 12.07
CA ASN A 72 -6.06 5.44 11.78
C ASN A 72 -7.02 4.86 10.72
N TYR A 73 -6.80 3.63 10.23
CA TYR A 73 -7.67 3.01 9.23
C TYR A 73 -9.02 2.59 9.83
N GLY A 74 -10.07 2.71 9.00
CA GLY A 74 -11.46 2.45 9.34
C GLY A 74 -12.37 2.99 8.23
N PRO A 75 -13.51 3.62 8.54
CA PRO A 75 -13.99 4.26 9.78
C PRO A 75 -14.55 3.29 10.83
N PRO A 76 -14.59 3.69 12.14
CA PRO A 76 -13.78 4.75 12.75
C PRO A 76 -12.30 4.41 12.81
N ALA A 77 -11.44 5.40 13.12
CA ALA A 77 -10.01 5.17 13.26
C ALA A 77 -9.70 4.04 14.25
N GLY A 78 -8.83 3.09 13.85
CA GLY A 78 -8.48 1.90 14.63
C GLY A 78 -9.39 0.69 14.39
N SER A 79 -10.57 0.86 13.80
CA SER A 79 -11.51 -0.26 13.59
C SER A 79 -10.98 -1.30 12.60
N ALA A 80 -10.20 -0.88 11.60
CA ALA A 80 -9.61 -1.82 10.65
C ALA A 80 -8.65 -2.80 11.36
N GLU A 81 -7.82 -2.32 12.29
CA GLU A 81 -6.92 -3.18 13.07
C GLU A 81 -7.70 -4.10 14.04
N LEU A 82 -8.77 -3.61 14.67
CA LEU A 82 -9.65 -4.42 15.53
C LEU A 82 -10.32 -5.54 14.75
N ASN A 83 -10.92 -5.23 13.59
CA ASN A 83 -11.62 -6.18 12.74
C ASN A 83 -10.65 -7.22 12.17
N PHE A 84 -9.49 -6.76 11.70
CA PHE A 84 -8.43 -7.66 11.22
C PHE A 84 -7.93 -8.58 12.34
N GLY A 85 -7.64 -8.05 13.53
CA GLY A 85 -7.18 -8.83 14.69
C GLY A 85 -8.17 -9.92 15.10
N ARG A 86 -9.48 -9.63 15.02
CA ARG A 86 -10.52 -10.63 15.24
C ARG A 86 -10.45 -11.76 14.20
N ILE A 87 -10.39 -11.42 12.91
CA ILE A 87 -10.34 -12.40 11.83
C ILE A 87 -9.02 -13.19 11.88
N LEU A 88 -7.89 -12.51 12.16
CA LEU A 88 -6.59 -13.13 12.31
C LEU A 88 -6.61 -14.24 13.36
N ARG A 89 -7.17 -13.96 14.54
CA ARG A 89 -7.27 -14.92 15.64
C ARG A 89 -8.18 -16.10 15.30
N GLU A 90 -9.32 -15.83 14.66
CA GLU A 90 -10.33 -16.85 14.37
C GLU A 90 -9.93 -17.76 13.19
N ASP A 91 -9.30 -17.21 12.14
CA ASP A 91 -9.09 -17.91 10.87
C ASP A 91 -7.60 -18.18 10.58
N PHE A 92 -6.71 -17.24 10.93
CA PHE A 92 -5.33 -17.24 10.46
C PHE A 92 -4.29 -17.56 11.55
N ALA A 93 -4.71 -17.84 12.79
CA ALA A 93 -3.77 -18.08 13.88
C ALA A 93 -2.71 -19.16 13.54
N ARG A 94 -3.13 -20.24 12.88
CA ARG A 94 -2.23 -21.32 12.42
C ARG A 94 -1.33 -20.95 11.24
N TYR A 95 -1.64 -19.85 10.54
CA TYR A 95 -0.90 -19.35 9.38
C TYR A 95 -0.08 -18.10 9.70
N ARG A 96 0.02 -17.66 10.97
CA ARG A 96 0.70 -16.40 11.35
C ARG A 96 2.12 -16.31 10.77
N GLN A 97 2.86 -17.40 10.72
CA GLN A 97 4.24 -17.44 10.20
C GLN A 97 4.32 -17.35 8.67
N GLU A 98 3.20 -17.56 7.99
CA GLU A 98 3.10 -17.42 6.53
C GLU A 98 2.65 -16.01 6.12
N LEU A 99 2.31 -15.15 7.08
CA LEU A 99 1.83 -13.80 6.86
C LEU A 99 2.90 -12.75 7.15
N VAL A 100 2.90 -11.69 6.34
CA VAL A 100 3.55 -10.42 6.64
C VAL A 100 2.45 -9.41 7.01
N ILE A 101 2.49 -8.87 8.21
CA ILE A 101 1.53 -7.91 8.71
C ILE A 101 2.24 -6.59 8.93
N SER A 102 1.74 -5.53 8.30
CA SER A 102 2.27 -4.19 8.48
C SER A 102 1.23 -3.22 9.02
N THR A 103 1.68 -2.25 9.82
CA THR A 103 0.88 -1.11 10.23
C THR A 103 1.70 0.17 10.29
N LYS A 104 1.06 1.31 10.46
CA LYS A 104 1.66 2.64 10.31
C LYS A 104 1.11 3.62 11.32
N ALA A 105 1.88 4.65 11.65
CA ALA A 105 1.44 5.84 12.37
C ALA A 105 2.06 7.11 11.77
N GLY A 106 1.30 8.22 11.79
CA GLY A 106 1.73 9.51 11.24
C GLY A 106 0.58 10.50 11.03
N TRP A 107 -0.63 9.99 10.81
CA TRP A 107 -1.85 10.79 10.70
C TRP A 107 -2.54 10.96 12.05
N GLN A 108 -3.45 11.92 12.13
CA GLN A 108 -4.17 12.20 13.37
C GLN A 108 -4.93 10.97 13.88
N MET A 109 -4.70 10.65 15.15
CA MET A 109 -5.32 9.50 15.82
C MET A 109 -6.05 9.91 17.09
N TRP A 110 -5.50 10.83 17.90
CA TRP A 110 -6.13 11.39 19.09
C TRP A 110 -5.82 12.88 19.26
N PRO A 111 -6.69 13.65 19.97
CA PRO A 111 -6.46 15.07 20.22
C PRO A 111 -5.45 15.30 21.33
N GLY A 112 -4.89 16.52 21.38
CA GLY A 112 -4.09 17.02 22.49
C GLY A 112 -2.66 17.41 22.11
N PRO A 113 -1.93 18.04 23.05
CA PRO A 113 -0.63 18.64 22.79
C PRO A 113 0.53 17.65 22.80
N TYR A 114 0.29 16.41 23.21
CA TYR A 114 1.33 15.37 23.33
C TYR A 114 1.45 14.47 22.09
N GLY A 115 0.98 14.98 20.96
CA GLY A 115 1.07 14.31 19.67
C GLY A 115 0.07 13.16 19.52
N GLY A 116 -0.95 13.35 18.76
CA GLY A 116 -1.78 12.30 18.19
C GLY A 116 -1.59 12.28 16.69
N VAL A 117 -0.50 12.91 16.20
CA VAL A 117 -0.16 13.10 14.79
C VAL A 117 1.35 13.33 14.65
N GLY A 118 1.90 13.04 13.49
CA GLY A 118 3.29 13.36 13.14
C GLY A 118 4.29 12.25 13.42
N GLY A 119 5.54 12.64 13.69
CA GLY A 119 6.69 11.74 13.80
C GLY A 119 7.36 11.70 15.17
N SER A 120 6.78 12.37 16.20
CA SER A 120 7.41 12.41 17.52
C SER A 120 7.59 11.01 18.11
N ARG A 121 8.68 10.85 18.87
CA ARG A 121 8.99 9.58 19.54
C ARG A 121 7.82 9.07 20.40
N LYS A 122 7.19 9.96 21.17
CA LYS A 122 6.05 9.59 22.01
C LYS A 122 4.90 9.05 21.17
N TYR A 123 4.52 9.77 20.10
CA TYR A 123 3.40 9.36 19.25
C TYR A 123 3.63 8.00 18.58
N LEU A 124 4.83 7.76 18.04
CA LEU A 124 5.14 6.51 17.36
C LEU A 124 5.15 5.31 18.32
N LEU A 125 5.71 5.47 19.52
CA LEU A 125 5.73 4.39 20.52
C LEU A 125 4.34 4.07 21.05
N ASP A 126 3.56 5.09 21.42
CA ASP A 126 2.18 4.90 21.88
C ASP A 126 1.31 4.27 20.76
N SER A 127 1.54 4.67 19.49
CA SER A 127 0.79 4.14 18.36
C SER A 127 1.07 2.67 18.08
N VAL A 128 2.34 2.25 18.11
CA VAL A 128 2.66 0.82 17.88
C VAL A 128 2.08 -0.05 18.99
N ASP A 129 2.14 0.38 20.24
CA ASP A 129 1.58 -0.36 21.37
C ASP A 129 0.06 -0.52 21.23
N GLN A 130 -0.66 0.56 20.90
CA GLN A 130 -2.09 0.51 20.64
C GLN A 130 -2.48 -0.34 19.43
N SER A 131 -1.67 -0.31 18.36
CA SER A 131 -1.88 -1.14 17.17
C SER A 131 -1.73 -2.63 17.48
N LEU A 132 -0.70 -2.99 18.25
CA LEU A 132 -0.48 -4.37 18.70
C LEU A 132 -1.65 -4.86 19.57
N GLU A 133 -2.13 -4.02 20.51
CA GLU A 133 -3.29 -4.34 21.35
C GLU A 133 -4.54 -4.57 20.50
N ARG A 134 -4.87 -3.66 19.55
CA ARG A 134 -6.04 -3.81 18.68
C ARG A 134 -5.99 -5.08 17.82
N MET A 135 -4.83 -5.44 17.31
CA MET A 135 -4.67 -6.65 16.50
C MET A 135 -4.50 -7.92 17.31
N GLY A 136 -4.22 -7.82 18.62
CA GLY A 136 -3.93 -8.97 19.49
C GLY A 136 -2.60 -9.65 19.12
N LEU A 137 -1.57 -8.85 18.79
CA LEU A 137 -0.25 -9.30 18.38
C LEU A 137 0.83 -8.83 19.36
N ASP A 138 1.87 -9.63 19.54
CA ASP A 138 3.08 -9.21 20.27
C ASP A 138 4.01 -8.36 19.41
N ARG A 139 3.97 -8.55 18.08
CA ARG A 139 4.75 -7.80 17.09
C ARG A 139 4.09 -7.78 15.72
N VAL A 140 4.34 -6.73 14.96
CA VAL A 140 4.11 -6.67 13.50
C VAL A 140 5.39 -7.04 12.74
N ASP A 141 5.24 -7.40 11.47
CA ASP A 141 6.41 -7.69 10.64
C ASP A 141 7.06 -6.38 10.16
N ILE A 142 6.25 -5.39 9.77
CA ILE A 142 6.75 -4.08 9.33
C ILE A 142 5.97 -2.96 10.02
N PHE A 143 6.66 -1.99 10.61
CA PHE A 143 6.04 -0.76 11.12
C PHE A 143 6.53 0.44 10.29
N TYR A 144 5.61 1.29 9.81
CA TYR A 144 5.94 2.46 8.99
C TYR A 144 5.73 3.78 9.75
N HIS A 145 6.64 4.74 9.53
CA HIS A 145 6.25 6.14 9.64
C HIS A 145 5.44 6.54 8.42
N HIS A 146 4.17 6.95 8.64
CA HIS A 146 3.14 7.01 7.60
C HIS A 146 3.32 8.18 6.62
N ARG A 147 3.99 9.26 7.04
CA ARG A 147 4.30 10.44 6.22
C ARG A 147 5.41 11.26 6.86
N PRO A 148 6.16 12.08 6.10
CA PRO A 148 7.10 13.04 6.67
C PRO A 148 6.41 13.97 7.66
N ASP A 149 7.09 14.31 8.75
CA ASP A 149 6.67 15.32 9.71
C ASP A 149 7.67 16.46 9.71
N PRO A 150 7.33 17.65 9.16
CA PRO A 150 8.24 18.78 9.08
C PRO A 150 8.53 19.46 10.43
N ASP A 151 7.71 19.17 11.45
CA ASP A 151 7.79 19.79 12.76
C ASP A 151 8.58 18.94 13.77
N THR A 152 8.95 17.69 13.38
CA THR A 152 9.77 16.79 14.21
C THR A 152 11.13 16.55 13.55
N PRO A 153 12.26 16.69 14.29
CA PRO A 153 13.58 16.34 13.77
C PRO A 153 13.60 14.91 13.21
N LEU A 154 14.20 14.74 12.03
CA LEU A 154 14.25 13.41 11.37
C LEU A 154 14.94 12.37 12.26
N GLU A 155 15.96 12.77 13.01
CA GLU A 155 16.70 11.92 13.95
C GLU A 155 15.82 11.40 15.08
N GLU A 156 14.86 12.20 15.56
CA GLU A 156 13.91 11.75 16.60
C GLU A 156 12.98 10.67 16.04
N THR A 157 12.42 10.91 14.87
CA THR A 157 11.54 9.94 14.19
C THR A 157 12.29 8.64 13.89
N MET A 158 13.48 8.72 13.31
CA MET A 158 14.31 7.54 13.01
C MET A 158 14.75 6.81 14.29
N GLY A 159 15.12 7.55 15.33
CA GLY A 159 15.45 6.96 16.63
C GLY A 159 14.26 6.28 17.31
N ALA A 160 13.02 6.71 17.04
CA ALA A 160 11.82 6.02 17.48
C ALA A 160 11.62 4.69 16.73
N LEU A 161 11.81 4.69 15.40
CA LEU A 161 11.72 3.47 14.58
C LEU A 161 12.80 2.45 14.96
N ASP A 162 14.04 2.87 15.19
CA ASP A 162 15.11 2.00 15.72
C ASP A 162 14.70 1.36 17.05
N HIS A 163 14.16 2.16 17.97
CA HIS A 163 13.69 1.64 19.26
C HIS A 163 12.56 0.62 19.11
N ILE A 164 11.61 0.83 18.20
CA ILE A 164 10.52 -0.11 17.93
C ILE A 164 11.06 -1.49 17.52
N VAL A 165 12.07 -1.53 16.64
CA VAL A 165 12.72 -2.79 16.24
C VAL A 165 13.48 -3.40 17.41
N ARG A 166 14.33 -2.64 18.09
CA ARG A 166 15.15 -3.15 19.21
C ARG A 166 14.31 -3.66 20.38
N SER A 167 13.12 -3.10 20.60
CA SER A 167 12.19 -3.56 21.64
C SER A 167 11.35 -4.77 21.22
N GLY A 168 11.50 -5.26 19.98
CA GLY A 168 10.80 -6.43 19.48
C GLY A 168 9.35 -6.20 19.03
N ARG A 169 8.89 -4.94 18.97
CA ARG A 169 7.51 -4.58 18.54
C ARG A 169 7.31 -4.69 17.04
N ALA A 170 8.37 -4.56 16.26
CA ALA A 170 8.38 -4.83 14.81
C ALA A 170 9.65 -5.57 14.42
N SER A 171 9.56 -6.43 13.39
CA SER A 171 10.73 -7.11 12.82
C SER A 171 11.53 -6.18 11.92
N TYR A 172 10.84 -5.29 11.20
CA TYR A 172 11.39 -4.31 10.25
C TYR A 172 10.65 -2.98 10.38
N VAL A 173 11.27 -1.95 9.86
CA VAL A 173 10.67 -0.61 9.75
C VAL A 173 10.75 -0.07 8.33
N GLY A 174 9.79 0.77 7.99
CA GLY A 174 9.70 1.46 6.71
C GLY A 174 9.23 2.91 6.86
N ILE A 175 9.18 3.60 5.74
CA ILE A 175 8.68 4.96 5.63
C ILE A 175 7.67 5.06 4.48
N SER A 176 6.84 6.10 4.48
CA SER A 176 5.85 6.32 3.43
C SER A 176 5.83 7.79 3.02
N SER A 177 5.66 8.05 1.72
CA SER A 177 5.50 9.40 1.15
C SER A 177 6.69 10.35 1.35
N TYR A 178 7.89 9.84 1.57
CA TYR A 178 9.13 10.63 1.62
C TYR A 178 9.64 10.92 0.21
N SER A 179 10.25 12.09 -0.02
CA SER A 179 10.99 12.37 -1.26
C SER A 179 12.24 11.50 -1.38
N ALA A 180 12.85 11.43 -2.57
CA ALA A 180 14.07 10.65 -2.76
C ALA A 180 15.20 11.13 -1.84
N GLY A 181 15.43 12.45 -1.77
CA GLY A 181 16.46 13.02 -0.90
C GLY A 181 16.21 12.77 0.59
N LEU A 182 14.96 12.93 1.04
CA LEU A 182 14.61 12.66 2.44
C LEU A 182 14.72 11.16 2.78
N THR A 183 14.41 10.29 1.83
CA THR A 183 14.58 8.82 1.98
C THR A 183 16.04 8.45 2.18
N LEU A 184 16.97 9.03 1.38
CA LEU A 184 18.40 8.79 1.54
C LEU A 184 18.93 9.33 2.88
N ALA A 185 18.45 10.50 3.31
CA ALA A 185 18.81 11.07 4.62
C ALA A 185 18.33 10.17 5.77
N ALA A 186 17.07 9.73 5.74
CA ALA A 186 16.52 8.81 6.73
C ALA A 186 17.28 7.47 6.77
N GLN A 187 17.59 6.89 5.60
CA GLN A 187 18.34 5.63 5.54
C GLN A 187 19.77 5.76 6.09
N ARG A 188 20.43 6.90 5.87
CA ARG A 188 21.75 7.15 6.44
C ARG A 188 21.70 7.10 7.97
N ILE A 189 20.77 7.83 8.59
CA ILE A 189 20.58 7.82 10.05
C ILE A 189 20.31 6.39 10.55
N MET A 190 19.40 5.67 9.88
CA MET A 190 19.02 4.32 10.30
C MET A 190 20.17 3.31 10.16
N ARG A 191 21.05 3.47 9.15
CA ARG A 191 22.27 2.64 9.02
C ARG A 191 23.27 2.94 10.14
N GLU A 192 23.43 4.18 10.52
CA GLU A 192 24.28 4.58 11.66
C GLU A 192 23.77 4.00 12.98
N LEU A 193 22.44 3.92 13.15
CA LEU A 193 21.79 3.26 14.30
C LEU A 193 21.88 1.73 14.24
N GLY A 194 22.23 1.13 13.08
CA GLY A 194 22.32 -0.32 12.88
C GLY A 194 20.98 -1.00 12.56
N THR A 195 19.93 -0.22 12.26
CA THR A 195 18.59 -0.69 11.94
C THR A 195 18.13 -0.10 10.59
N PRO A 196 18.67 -0.57 9.45
CA PRO A 196 18.35 0.02 8.14
C PRO A 196 16.85 -0.09 7.82
N LEU A 197 16.32 0.93 7.15
CA LEU A 197 14.95 0.89 6.61
C LEU A 197 14.83 -0.23 5.57
N LEU A 198 13.74 -0.99 5.67
CA LEU A 198 13.47 -2.10 4.75
C LEU A 198 12.84 -1.63 3.44
N ILE A 199 11.85 -0.74 3.53
CA ILE A 199 10.90 -0.51 2.46
C ILE A 199 10.31 0.90 2.52
N HIS A 200 9.99 1.46 1.36
CA HIS A 200 9.27 2.73 1.21
C HIS A 200 7.90 2.51 0.58
N GLN A 201 6.88 3.18 1.09
CA GLN A 201 5.52 3.10 0.55
C GLN A 201 5.10 4.44 -0.10
N PRO A 202 5.26 4.62 -1.43
CA PRO A 202 4.77 5.78 -2.16
C PRO A 202 3.40 5.53 -2.79
N SER A 203 2.65 6.62 -3.12
CA SER A 203 1.57 6.56 -4.11
C SER A 203 2.17 6.46 -5.51
N TYR A 204 1.63 5.57 -6.35
CA TYR A 204 2.10 5.43 -7.73
C TYR A 204 1.04 4.76 -8.61
N SER A 205 0.76 5.38 -9.74
CA SER A 205 -0.13 4.86 -10.79
C SER A 205 0.24 5.49 -12.14
N MET A 206 -0.40 5.06 -13.22
CA MET A 206 -0.27 5.71 -14.53
C MET A 206 -0.59 7.21 -14.49
N LEU A 207 -1.54 7.63 -13.63
CA LEU A 207 -2.00 9.01 -13.48
C LEU A 207 -1.28 9.81 -12.40
N ASN A 208 -0.38 9.19 -11.62
CA ASN A 208 0.39 9.80 -10.55
C ASN A 208 1.82 9.25 -10.57
N ARG A 209 2.72 9.98 -11.22
CA ARG A 209 4.08 9.53 -11.55
C ARG A 209 5.18 10.30 -10.82
N TRP A 210 4.87 10.94 -9.71
CA TRP A 210 5.84 11.77 -8.96
C TRP A 210 7.11 11.02 -8.57
N ILE A 211 7.04 9.70 -8.35
CA ILE A 211 8.20 8.89 -8.00
C ILE A 211 9.22 8.73 -9.14
N GLU A 212 8.82 9.05 -10.37
CA GLU A 212 9.68 9.05 -11.56
C GLU A 212 10.38 10.40 -11.77
N GLN A 213 9.98 11.44 -11.03
CA GLN A 213 10.57 12.78 -11.15
C GLN A 213 11.93 12.85 -10.44
N PRO A 214 12.94 13.51 -11.04
CA PRO A 214 14.25 13.68 -10.42
C PRO A 214 14.14 14.56 -9.16
N ASP A 215 14.93 14.23 -8.14
CA ASP A 215 15.07 15.01 -6.91
C ASP A 215 16.53 15.49 -6.82
N GLU A 216 16.75 16.81 -6.83
CA GLU A 216 18.09 17.43 -6.76
C GLU A 216 18.84 17.01 -5.48
N ARG A 217 18.13 16.74 -4.39
CA ARG A 217 18.71 16.30 -3.12
C ARG A 217 19.15 14.84 -3.13
N ALA A 218 18.76 14.09 -4.16
CA ALA A 218 19.17 12.73 -4.43
C ALA A 218 20.12 12.67 -5.64
N ASP A 219 20.91 13.73 -5.90
CA ASP A 219 21.80 13.87 -7.03
C ASP A 219 21.08 13.65 -8.38
N GLY A 220 19.85 14.14 -8.51
CA GLY A 220 19.03 14.01 -9.69
C GLY A 220 18.37 12.63 -9.88
N LYS A 221 18.53 11.71 -8.93
CA LYS A 221 17.82 10.42 -8.98
C LYS A 221 16.35 10.60 -8.69
N ASN A 222 15.53 9.80 -9.31
CA ASN A 222 14.14 9.64 -8.91
C ASN A 222 14.02 8.73 -7.66
N LEU A 223 12.81 8.55 -7.13
CA LEU A 223 12.63 7.77 -5.91
C LEU A 223 13.05 6.30 -6.08
N LEU A 224 12.78 5.67 -7.22
CA LEU A 224 13.17 4.27 -7.45
C LEU A 224 14.69 4.10 -7.50
N GLY A 225 15.41 5.03 -8.13
CA GLY A 225 16.87 5.07 -8.15
C GLY A 225 17.45 5.26 -6.74
N ALA A 226 16.86 6.16 -5.95
CA ALA A 226 17.26 6.36 -4.56
C ALA A 226 17.02 5.10 -3.70
N LEU A 227 15.90 4.40 -3.89
CA LEU A 227 15.61 3.15 -3.18
C LEU A 227 16.58 2.03 -3.57
N THR A 228 16.93 1.93 -4.85
CA THR A 228 17.92 0.96 -5.35
C THR A 228 19.28 1.20 -4.69
N GLU A 229 19.77 2.44 -4.65
CA GLU A 229 20.99 2.81 -3.96
C GLU A 229 20.92 2.56 -2.45
N ALA A 230 19.78 2.88 -1.85
CA ALA A 230 19.52 2.65 -0.44
C ALA A 230 19.38 1.18 -0.07
N GLY A 231 19.28 0.25 -1.03
CA GLY A 231 19.01 -1.17 -0.80
C GLY A 231 17.63 -1.43 -0.18
N MET A 232 16.68 -0.53 -0.42
CA MET A 232 15.31 -0.60 0.08
C MET A 232 14.36 -1.18 -0.98
N GLY A 233 13.29 -1.84 -0.54
CA GLY A 233 12.17 -2.21 -1.40
C GLY A 233 11.16 -1.06 -1.56
N SER A 234 10.18 -1.29 -2.43
CA SER A 234 9.07 -0.37 -2.69
C SER A 234 7.73 -1.09 -2.67
N ILE A 235 6.74 -0.50 -2.01
CA ILE A 235 5.34 -0.94 -2.04
C ILE A 235 4.47 0.25 -2.48
N SER A 236 3.85 0.17 -3.65
CA SER A 236 3.09 1.29 -4.20
C SER A 236 1.63 1.21 -3.87
N PHE A 237 1.09 2.22 -3.18
CA PHE A 237 -0.33 2.33 -2.93
C PHE A 237 -1.05 3.14 -4.02
N SER A 238 -2.38 2.98 -4.11
CA SER A 238 -3.24 3.58 -5.14
C SER A 238 -2.85 3.27 -6.60
N PRO A 239 -2.47 2.02 -6.94
CA PRO A 239 -2.11 1.66 -8.32
C PRO A 239 -3.26 1.86 -9.31
N LEU A 240 -4.50 1.85 -8.82
CA LEU A 240 -5.73 2.09 -9.59
C LEU A 240 -6.23 3.55 -9.52
N ALA A 241 -5.40 4.49 -9.05
CA ALA A 241 -5.77 5.91 -8.91
C ALA A 241 -7.15 6.09 -8.25
N GLN A 242 -7.37 5.42 -7.11
CA GLN A 242 -8.65 5.39 -6.36
C GLN A 242 -9.85 4.83 -7.15
N GLY A 243 -9.61 4.00 -8.14
CA GLY A 243 -10.63 3.36 -8.97
C GLY A 243 -10.83 4.04 -10.32
N MET A 244 -10.13 5.14 -10.62
CA MET A 244 -10.17 5.78 -11.95
C MET A 244 -9.67 4.85 -13.05
N LEU A 245 -8.66 4.04 -12.76
CA LEU A 245 -8.10 3.03 -13.68
C LEU A 245 -8.84 1.69 -13.56
N THR A 246 -10.16 1.75 -13.59
CA THR A 246 -11.07 0.59 -13.67
C THR A 246 -12.18 0.90 -14.67
N ASP A 247 -13.03 -0.09 -14.96
CA ASP A 247 -14.20 0.08 -15.83
C ASP A 247 -15.31 0.95 -15.19
N LYS A 248 -15.21 1.26 -13.92
CA LYS A 248 -16.25 1.94 -13.13
C LYS A 248 -16.66 3.32 -13.70
N TYR A 249 -15.70 4.04 -14.30
CA TYR A 249 -15.91 5.43 -14.77
C TYR A 249 -15.95 5.57 -16.29
N LEU A 250 -15.94 4.47 -17.05
CA LEU A 250 -15.94 4.51 -18.53
C LEU A 250 -17.19 5.16 -19.13
N ASP A 251 -18.34 4.92 -18.49
CA ASP A 251 -19.65 5.45 -18.92
C ASP A 251 -20.09 6.70 -18.12
N GLY A 252 -19.18 7.30 -17.36
CA GLY A 252 -19.44 8.46 -16.51
C GLY A 252 -19.25 8.16 -15.02
N VAL A 253 -19.68 9.11 -14.17
CA VAL A 253 -19.53 8.99 -12.69
C VAL A 253 -20.78 8.34 -12.09
N PRO A 254 -20.71 7.07 -11.60
CA PRO A 254 -21.85 6.43 -10.96
C PRO A 254 -22.28 7.15 -9.68
N GLU A 255 -23.59 7.23 -9.40
CA GLU A 255 -24.14 7.91 -8.22
C GLU A 255 -23.65 7.31 -6.90
N ASP A 256 -23.35 6.01 -6.86
CA ASP A 256 -22.82 5.28 -5.70
C ASP A 256 -21.30 5.29 -5.59
N SER A 257 -20.62 6.06 -6.47
CA SER A 257 -19.16 6.12 -6.51
C SER A 257 -18.56 6.96 -5.37
N ARG A 258 -17.27 6.76 -5.10
CA ARG A 258 -16.51 7.59 -4.14
C ARG A 258 -16.43 9.05 -4.59
N ALA A 259 -16.42 9.29 -5.90
CA ALA A 259 -16.45 10.64 -6.49
C ALA A 259 -17.78 11.32 -6.23
N ALA A 260 -18.90 10.65 -6.49
CA ALA A 260 -20.24 11.19 -6.22
C ALA A 260 -20.47 11.44 -4.72
N ALA A 261 -19.92 10.59 -3.86
CA ALA A 261 -20.02 10.74 -2.39
C ALA A 261 -19.09 11.83 -1.80
N GLY A 262 -18.27 12.53 -2.62
CA GLY A 262 -17.30 13.53 -2.14
C GLY A 262 -16.28 12.99 -1.13
N LYS A 263 -15.99 11.67 -1.20
CA LYS A 263 -15.03 11.01 -0.28
C LYS A 263 -13.60 11.25 -0.75
N SER A 264 -12.81 10.21 -0.90
CA SER A 264 -11.38 10.32 -1.19
C SER A 264 -11.02 10.68 -2.64
N LEU A 265 -11.96 10.62 -3.60
CA LEU A 265 -11.74 10.98 -5.00
C LEU A 265 -12.34 12.37 -5.29
N ASN A 266 -11.49 13.31 -5.71
CA ASN A 266 -11.96 14.63 -6.14
C ASN A 266 -12.67 14.52 -7.51
N PRO A 267 -13.94 14.96 -7.65
CA PRO A 267 -14.65 14.95 -8.92
C PRO A 267 -13.94 15.72 -10.04
N ASP A 268 -13.18 16.77 -9.71
CA ASP A 268 -12.46 17.61 -10.69
C ASP A 268 -11.40 16.81 -11.47
N TRP A 269 -10.93 15.67 -10.95
CA TRP A 269 -10.01 14.79 -11.67
C TRP A 269 -10.68 13.96 -12.76
N LEU A 270 -12.00 13.88 -12.77
CA LEU A 270 -12.80 13.17 -13.78
C LEU A 270 -13.26 14.11 -14.90
N SER A 271 -12.35 14.94 -15.42
CA SER A 271 -12.62 15.78 -16.59
C SER A 271 -12.91 14.89 -17.82
N GLU A 272 -13.62 15.42 -18.84
CA GLU A 272 -13.88 14.66 -20.06
C GLU A 272 -12.58 14.20 -20.74
N ASN A 273 -11.56 15.05 -20.73
CA ASN A 273 -10.23 14.68 -21.26
C ASN A 273 -9.63 13.47 -20.50
N THR A 274 -9.71 13.46 -19.17
CA THR A 274 -9.23 12.32 -18.36
C THR A 274 -10.04 11.06 -18.65
N LEU A 275 -11.35 11.18 -18.80
CA LEU A 275 -12.22 10.05 -19.13
C LEU A 275 -11.91 9.49 -20.53
N GLU A 276 -11.61 10.34 -21.51
CA GLU A 276 -11.19 9.91 -22.85
C GLU A 276 -9.86 9.14 -22.80
N GLN A 277 -8.87 9.64 -22.07
CA GLN A 277 -7.60 8.94 -21.82
C GLN A 277 -7.83 7.57 -21.17
N ILE A 278 -8.71 7.48 -20.18
CA ILE A 278 -9.06 6.21 -19.50
C ILE A 278 -9.74 5.23 -20.47
N ARG A 279 -10.61 5.70 -21.38
CA ARG A 279 -11.24 4.87 -22.42
C ARG A 279 -10.21 4.28 -23.39
N GLU A 280 -9.24 5.09 -23.82
CA GLU A 280 -8.14 4.62 -24.68
C GLU A 280 -7.24 3.60 -23.97
N LEU A 281 -6.89 3.84 -22.69
CA LEU A 281 -6.16 2.86 -21.88
C LEU A 281 -6.95 1.55 -21.72
N ASN A 282 -8.27 1.64 -21.56
CA ASN A 282 -9.12 0.45 -21.48
C ASN A 282 -9.18 -0.34 -22.79
N ALA A 283 -9.16 0.34 -23.95
CA ALA A 283 -9.05 -0.33 -25.23
C ALA A 283 -7.72 -1.10 -25.35
N MET A 284 -6.61 -0.47 -24.99
CA MET A 284 -5.28 -1.12 -24.93
C MET A 284 -5.27 -2.33 -23.98
N ALA A 285 -5.87 -2.21 -22.79
CA ALA A 285 -5.96 -3.32 -21.85
C ALA A 285 -6.69 -4.52 -22.46
N ARG A 286 -7.80 -4.29 -23.18
CA ARG A 286 -8.55 -5.33 -23.89
C ARG A 286 -7.70 -6.03 -24.96
N ASP A 287 -6.91 -5.28 -25.75
CA ASP A 287 -6.01 -5.85 -26.75
C ASP A 287 -4.94 -6.73 -26.11
N ARG A 288 -4.55 -6.43 -24.88
CA ARG A 288 -3.66 -7.26 -24.04
C ARG A 288 -4.36 -8.47 -23.38
N GLY A 289 -5.68 -8.63 -23.54
CA GLY A 289 -6.47 -9.64 -22.85
C GLY A 289 -6.60 -9.40 -21.34
N GLN A 290 -6.46 -8.15 -20.90
CA GLN A 290 -6.54 -7.72 -19.50
C GLN A 290 -7.73 -6.78 -19.27
N THR A 291 -8.22 -6.69 -18.03
CA THR A 291 -9.03 -5.55 -17.60
C THR A 291 -8.13 -4.32 -17.45
N LEU A 292 -8.71 -3.12 -17.48
CA LEU A 292 -7.94 -1.89 -17.22
C LEU A 292 -7.24 -1.94 -15.86
N ALA A 293 -7.91 -2.45 -14.83
CA ALA A 293 -7.34 -2.62 -13.50
C ALA A 293 -6.13 -3.57 -13.52
N GLN A 294 -6.21 -4.69 -14.23
CA GLN A 294 -5.08 -5.62 -14.37
C GLN A 294 -3.90 -4.99 -15.09
N MET A 295 -4.14 -4.27 -16.20
CA MET A 295 -3.09 -3.56 -16.92
C MET A 295 -2.44 -2.47 -16.06
N ALA A 296 -3.23 -1.69 -15.30
CA ALA A 296 -2.72 -0.65 -14.40
C ALA A 296 -1.81 -1.23 -13.29
N ILE A 297 -2.20 -2.34 -12.69
CA ILE A 297 -1.38 -3.05 -11.71
C ILE A 297 -0.12 -3.60 -12.36
N ALA A 298 -0.22 -4.25 -13.52
CA ALA A 298 0.92 -4.78 -14.26
C ALA A 298 1.92 -3.66 -14.63
N TRP A 299 1.42 -2.49 -15.04
CA TRP A 299 2.25 -1.34 -15.35
C TRP A 299 3.03 -0.82 -14.13
N VAL A 300 2.41 -0.74 -12.95
CA VAL A 300 3.10 -0.38 -11.69
C VAL A 300 4.21 -1.38 -11.37
N LEU A 301 3.97 -2.65 -11.63
CA LEU A 301 4.91 -3.75 -11.33
C LEU A 301 5.99 -3.99 -12.39
N ARG A 302 5.94 -3.28 -13.52
CA ARG A 302 6.90 -3.45 -14.63
C ARG A 302 8.34 -3.17 -14.18
N PRO A 303 9.34 -3.79 -14.82
CA PRO A 303 10.73 -3.34 -14.69
C PRO A 303 10.87 -1.90 -15.20
N GLN A 304 11.69 -1.09 -14.53
CA GLN A 304 12.02 0.28 -14.92
C GLN A 304 13.54 0.46 -14.86
N ALA A 305 14.07 1.45 -15.60
CA ALA A 305 15.51 1.64 -15.74
C ALA A 305 16.24 1.85 -14.40
N GLU A 306 15.62 2.58 -13.46
CA GLU A 306 16.24 2.92 -12.17
C GLU A 306 15.86 1.99 -11.02
N GLY A 307 14.92 1.09 -11.22
CA GLY A 307 14.48 0.16 -10.18
C GLY A 307 13.15 -0.48 -10.49
N GLN A 308 12.58 -1.17 -9.51
CA GLN A 308 11.29 -1.86 -9.68
C GLN A 308 10.47 -1.77 -8.40
N VAL A 309 9.15 -1.57 -8.55
CA VAL A 309 8.21 -1.72 -7.45
C VAL A 309 8.19 -3.18 -7.00
N THR A 310 8.44 -3.43 -5.72
CA THR A 310 8.47 -4.78 -5.17
C THR A 310 7.07 -5.39 -5.14
N THR A 311 6.07 -4.61 -4.70
CA THR A 311 4.69 -5.07 -4.56
C THR A 311 3.71 -3.91 -4.79
N ALA A 312 2.60 -4.17 -5.49
CA ALA A 312 1.50 -3.23 -5.62
C ALA A 312 0.47 -3.46 -4.52
N LEU A 313 0.13 -2.39 -3.78
CA LEU A 313 -0.84 -2.43 -2.69
C LEU A 313 -2.23 -2.11 -3.23
N VAL A 314 -3.08 -3.12 -3.33
CA VAL A 314 -4.46 -2.98 -3.82
C VAL A 314 -5.45 -3.03 -2.67
N GLY A 315 -6.53 -2.26 -2.78
CA GLY A 315 -7.72 -2.39 -1.94
C GLY A 315 -8.76 -3.25 -2.64
N ALA A 316 -9.54 -4.02 -1.88
CA ALA A 316 -10.66 -4.78 -2.41
C ALA A 316 -11.87 -4.69 -1.48
N SER A 317 -13.07 -4.57 -2.03
CA SER A 317 -14.34 -4.58 -1.30
C SER A 317 -15.03 -5.94 -1.33
N SER A 318 -14.51 -6.89 -2.12
CA SER A 318 -15.04 -8.25 -2.23
C SER A 318 -13.98 -9.26 -2.67
N PRO A 319 -14.24 -10.57 -2.47
CA PRO A 319 -13.40 -11.66 -2.98
C PRO A 319 -13.20 -11.64 -4.50
N GLU A 320 -14.20 -11.19 -5.25
CA GLU A 320 -14.16 -11.11 -6.71
C GLU A 320 -13.16 -10.04 -7.16
N GLN A 321 -13.16 -8.86 -6.53
CA GLN A 321 -12.24 -7.79 -6.85
C GLN A 321 -10.78 -8.18 -6.59
N ILE A 322 -10.47 -8.82 -5.47
CA ILE A 322 -9.10 -9.27 -5.21
C ILE A 322 -8.69 -10.41 -6.15
N THR A 323 -9.64 -11.26 -6.57
CA THR A 323 -9.40 -12.30 -7.58
C THR A 323 -9.08 -11.70 -8.95
N ASP A 324 -9.81 -10.65 -9.35
CA ASP A 324 -9.53 -9.95 -10.60
C ASP A 324 -8.17 -9.26 -10.56
N SER A 325 -7.88 -8.53 -9.48
CA SER A 325 -6.57 -7.88 -9.29
C SER A 325 -5.40 -8.86 -9.32
N ALA A 326 -5.57 -10.06 -8.73
CA ALA A 326 -4.52 -11.08 -8.69
C ALA A 326 -4.14 -11.60 -10.09
N ARG A 327 -5.05 -11.56 -11.06
CA ARG A 327 -4.75 -11.95 -12.45
C ARG A 327 -3.78 -11.02 -13.15
N ALA A 328 -3.56 -9.80 -12.65
CA ALA A 328 -2.60 -8.86 -13.21
C ALA A 328 -1.19 -9.46 -13.32
N VAL A 329 -0.80 -10.33 -12.38
CA VAL A 329 0.55 -10.94 -12.36
C VAL A 329 0.79 -11.98 -13.47
N GLN A 330 -0.27 -12.36 -14.20
CA GLN A 330 -0.15 -13.32 -15.30
C GLN A 330 0.40 -12.69 -16.60
N ASN A 331 0.34 -11.37 -16.73
CA ASN A 331 0.87 -10.64 -17.88
C ASN A 331 1.48 -9.30 -17.43
N LEU A 332 2.75 -9.33 -17.04
CA LEU A 332 3.51 -8.15 -16.56
C LEU A 332 4.35 -7.51 -17.63
N ASP A 333 4.52 -8.16 -18.78
CA ASP A 333 5.38 -7.68 -19.85
C ASP A 333 4.66 -6.63 -20.70
N PHE A 334 5.37 -5.57 -21.03
CA PHE A 334 4.95 -4.51 -21.94
C PHE A 334 5.94 -4.40 -23.09
N THR A 335 5.45 -4.19 -24.30
CA THR A 335 6.27 -3.79 -25.43
C THR A 335 6.65 -2.32 -25.32
N ASP A 336 7.75 -1.92 -25.98
CA ASP A 336 8.17 -0.51 -26.04
C ASP A 336 7.08 0.38 -26.68
N ASP A 337 6.32 -0.16 -27.63
CA ASP A 337 5.20 0.54 -28.28
C ASP A 337 4.05 0.78 -27.32
N GLU A 338 3.69 -0.20 -26.50
CA GLU A 338 2.66 -0.03 -25.47
C GLU A 338 3.08 1.00 -24.42
N LEU A 339 4.31 0.94 -23.93
CA LEU A 339 4.82 1.91 -22.95
C LEU A 339 4.83 3.33 -23.53
N ARG A 340 5.30 3.50 -24.76
CA ARG A 340 5.29 4.79 -25.44
C ARG A 340 3.86 5.32 -25.60
N ARG A 341 2.91 4.46 -26.00
CA ARG A 341 1.52 4.86 -26.15
C ARG A 341 0.88 5.23 -24.82
N ILE A 342 1.20 4.53 -23.74
CA ILE A 342 0.76 4.92 -22.39
C ILE A 342 1.33 6.29 -22.03
N ASP A 343 2.61 6.55 -22.29
CA ASP A 343 3.26 7.83 -21.99
C ASP A 343 2.67 9.00 -22.79
N GLU A 344 2.24 8.76 -24.03
CA GLU A 344 1.54 9.74 -24.87
C GLU A 344 0.13 10.05 -24.36
N LEU A 345 -0.58 9.04 -23.85
CA LEU A 345 -1.95 9.17 -23.37
C LEU A 345 -2.02 9.81 -21.99
N VAL A 346 -1.15 9.40 -21.09
CA VAL A 346 -1.15 9.84 -19.68
C VAL A 346 0.22 10.42 -19.35
N SER A 347 0.37 11.72 -19.58
CA SER A 347 1.37 12.50 -18.86
C SER A 347 0.98 12.54 -17.38
N ASP A 348 1.95 12.84 -16.49
CA ASP A 348 1.65 13.09 -15.07
C ASP A 348 0.52 14.12 -14.97
N ALA A 349 -0.67 13.65 -14.61
CA ALA A 349 -1.87 14.49 -14.58
C ALA A 349 -1.93 15.32 -13.28
N ASP A 350 -0.81 15.41 -12.56
CA ASP A 350 -0.69 16.10 -11.27
C ASP A 350 -1.73 15.61 -10.22
N ILE A 351 -2.21 14.37 -10.40
CA ILE A 351 -3.17 13.71 -9.51
C ILE A 351 -2.41 13.14 -8.31
N ASN A 352 -1.56 13.94 -7.69
CA ASN A 352 -0.93 13.56 -6.44
C ASN A 352 -1.79 14.00 -5.25
N ILE A 353 -2.75 13.16 -4.87
CA ILE A 353 -3.65 13.37 -3.72
C ILE A 353 -2.86 13.62 -2.42
N TRP A 354 -1.64 13.16 -2.38
CA TRP A 354 -0.75 13.20 -1.22
C TRP A 354 0.41 14.19 -1.39
N GLY A 355 0.39 15.01 -2.45
CA GLY A 355 1.46 15.95 -2.78
C GLY A 355 1.81 16.91 -1.65
N ALA A 356 0.83 17.37 -0.88
CA ALA A 356 1.07 18.18 0.31
C ALA A 356 1.78 17.42 1.44
N ALA A 357 1.67 16.09 1.49
CA ALA A 357 2.36 15.24 2.46
C ALA A 357 3.80 14.91 2.02
N THR A 358 4.07 14.97 0.71
CA THR A 358 5.42 14.75 0.15
C THR A 358 6.25 16.03 0.08
N ALA A 359 5.60 17.20 0.04
CA ALA A 359 6.24 18.51 0.08
C ALA A 359 6.68 18.82 1.53
N SER A 360 7.88 18.41 1.88
CA SER A 360 8.52 18.83 3.13
C SER A 360 8.77 20.35 3.09
N LYS A 361 8.20 21.11 4.05
CA LYS A 361 8.47 22.54 4.21
C LYS A 361 9.91 22.85 4.61
N HIS A 362 10.70 21.85 4.98
CA HIS A 362 12.12 21.93 5.30
C HIS A 362 12.94 21.28 4.19
N ALA A 363 12.67 21.77 3.04
CA ALA A 363 13.45 21.49 1.87
C ALA A 363 14.57 22.52 1.72
#